data_8110be660084c06dc6926ca8d175ee4b
#
_entry.id   8110be660084c06dc6926ca8d175ee4b
#
_cell.length_a   1.000
_cell.length_b   1.000
_cell.length_c   1.000
_cell.angle_alpha   90.00
_cell.angle_beta   90.00
_cell.angle_gamma   90.00
#
_symmetry.space_group_name_H-M   'P 1'
#
loop_
_entity.id
_entity.type
_entity.pdbx_description
1 polymer ?
#
loop_
_entity_poly.entity_id
_entity_poly.type
_entity_poly.pdbx_seq_one_letter_code
_entity_poly.pdbx_strand_id
1 'polypeptide(L)'
;SKGVMLPYRSLWSNTQFAFEVLTLQPGNKVISILPMAHMYGLAFEFIYEFCAGCHVYFLTRMPSPKIIFQAFSEVKPHIVISVPLIIEKIIKKNVLPKLETLKMKLLLKVPLINDKIKEAVREHMVQAFGGNFYEVIIGGAAFNQDVERLLRSLDFPYTVGYGMTECGPIICYEDWLRYKPGSCGKAAPRMEIKIDSPDPQNIVGEILTRGENVMLGYYKNPEATAQAIDAEGWLHTGDLGVMDEEGNVTIKGRSKNMLLGPSGQNIYPEEIEEKISNLPYVCENIVIQQSDHKLAALIYPDFEEAYKQGLTDADIERIMEENRVAVNAELPAYSQITRIKIYPEEFEK
;
A
#
# COMPACT_ATOMS: atom_id res chain seq x y z
N SER A 1 -0.67 19.20 -11.92
CA SER A 1 -1.89 18.44 -11.55
C SER A 1 -2.86 18.45 -12.72
N LYS A 2 -3.58 17.35 -12.97
CA LYS A 2 -4.59 17.21 -14.01
C LYS A 2 -5.98 17.14 -13.38
N GLY A 3 -6.97 17.83 -13.95
CA GLY A 3 -8.36 17.72 -13.50
C GLY A 3 -8.99 16.48 -14.11
N VAL A 4 -9.28 15.46 -13.32
CA VAL A 4 -9.92 14.22 -13.77
C VAL A 4 -11.43 14.41 -13.84
N MET A 5 -12.04 14.12 -14.98
CA MET A 5 -13.49 14.20 -15.17
C MET A 5 -14.14 12.83 -14.95
N LEU A 6 -14.69 12.61 -13.76
CA LEU A 6 -15.40 11.38 -13.43
C LEU A 6 -16.90 11.52 -13.75
N PRO A 7 -17.48 10.65 -14.59
CA PRO A 7 -18.91 10.63 -14.80
C PRO A 7 -19.66 10.00 -13.62
N TYR A 8 -20.93 10.30 -13.46
CA TYR A 8 -21.76 9.67 -12.43
C TYR A 8 -21.75 8.14 -12.48
N ARG A 9 -21.66 7.54 -13.68
CA ARG A 9 -21.56 6.09 -13.82
C ARG A 9 -20.33 5.52 -13.10
N SER A 10 -19.18 6.23 -13.10
CA SER A 10 -17.97 5.80 -12.40
C SER A 10 -18.20 5.76 -10.89
N LEU A 11 -18.76 6.82 -10.32
CA LEU A 11 -19.08 6.86 -8.89
C LEU A 11 -20.12 5.81 -8.51
N TRP A 12 -21.15 5.63 -9.36
CA TRP A 12 -22.17 4.62 -9.14
C TRP A 12 -21.62 3.20 -9.24
N SER A 13 -20.79 2.90 -10.23
CA SER A 13 -20.16 1.59 -10.40
C SER A 13 -19.23 1.24 -9.22
N ASN A 14 -18.47 2.21 -8.70
CA ASN A 14 -17.68 2.03 -7.47
C ASN A 14 -18.58 1.75 -6.25
N THR A 15 -19.71 2.44 -6.13
CA THR A 15 -20.68 2.21 -5.05
C THR A 15 -21.35 0.84 -5.18
N GLN A 16 -21.75 0.43 -6.39
CA GLN A 16 -22.31 -0.90 -6.63
C GLN A 16 -21.27 -2.00 -6.34
N PHE A 17 -20.02 -1.82 -6.77
CA PHE A 17 -18.92 -2.72 -6.40
C PHE A 17 -18.88 -2.93 -4.88
N ALA A 18 -18.91 -1.84 -4.11
CA ALA A 18 -18.86 -1.93 -2.67
C ALA A 18 -20.08 -2.67 -2.07
N PHE A 19 -21.28 -2.46 -2.60
CA PHE A 19 -22.47 -3.23 -2.20
C PHE A 19 -22.39 -4.73 -2.54
N GLU A 20 -21.70 -5.09 -3.62
CA GLU A 20 -21.56 -6.49 -4.06
C GLU A 20 -20.51 -7.27 -3.25
N VAL A 21 -19.48 -6.59 -2.77
CA VAL A 21 -18.30 -7.26 -2.16
C VAL A 21 -18.08 -6.93 -0.70
N LEU A 22 -18.51 -5.76 -0.23
CA LEU A 22 -18.35 -5.35 1.16
C LEU A 22 -19.62 -5.67 1.97
N THR A 23 -19.45 -6.01 3.23
CA THR A 23 -20.53 -6.62 4.07
C THR A 23 -21.30 -5.62 4.93
N LEU A 24 -21.22 -4.30 4.66
CA LEU A 24 -21.88 -3.28 5.48
C LEU A 24 -23.41 -3.35 5.37
N GLN A 25 -24.06 -3.16 6.52
CA GLN A 25 -25.52 -3.15 6.67
C GLN A 25 -25.98 -1.81 7.28
N PRO A 26 -27.25 -1.41 7.06
CA PRO A 26 -27.78 -0.22 7.73
C PRO A 26 -27.57 -0.24 9.24
N GLY A 27 -27.10 0.89 9.77
CA GLY A 27 -26.77 1.04 11.19
C GLY A 27 -25.38 0.55 11.60
N ASN A 28 -24.59 -0.06 10.70
CA ASN A 28 -23.20 -0.34 10.97
C ASN A 28 -22.42 0.96 11.22
N LYS A 29 -21.37 0.85 12.02
CA LYS A 29 -20.50 1.97 12.37
C LYS A 29 -19.24 1.90 11.55
N VAL A 30 -18.81 3.03 11.02
CA VAL A 30 -17.61 3.19 10.22
C VAL A 30 -16.87 4.46 10.61
N ILE A 31 -15.58 4.53 10.35
CA ILE A 31 -14.75 5.70 10.66
C ILE A 31 -14.10 6.21 9.38
N SER A 32 -14.31 7.48 9.08
CA SER A 32 -13.60 8.17 8.01
C SER A 32 -12.32 8.79 8.58
N ILE A 33 -11.19 8.26 8.15
CA ILE A 33 -9.83 8.70 8.54
C ILE A 33 -9.02 9.26 7.37
N LEU A 34 -9.44 8.97 6.14
CA LEU A 34 -8.78 9.44 4.93
C LEU A 34 -9.30 10.84 4.53
N PRO A 35 -8.48 11.64 3.84
CA PRO A 35 -8.93 12.93 3.32
C PRO A 35 -10.06 12.77 2.31
N MET A 36 -11.19 13.44 2.54
CA MET A 36 -12.34 13.46 1.63
C MET A 36 -12.05 14.11 0.27
N ALA A 37 -10.94 14.82 0.14
CA ALA A 37 -10.46 15.35 -1.14
C ALA A 37 -9.88 14.27 -2.07
N HIS A 38 -9.55 13.09 -1.54
CA HIS A 38 -9.06 11.94 -2.31
C HIS A 38 -10.21 11.00 -2.64
N MET A 39 -10.24 10.49 -3.87
CA MET A 39 -11.30 9.60 -4.34
C MET A 39 -11.48 8.35 -3.48
N TYR A 40 -10.41 7.81 -2.92
CA TYR A 40 -10.47 6.64 -2.06
C TYR A 40 -11.31 6.90 -0.79
N GLY A 41 -11.02 7.98 -0.07
CA GLY A 41 -11.83 8.41 1.08
C GLY A 41 -13.26 8.80 0.68
N LEU A 42 -13.40 9.62 -0.37
CA LEU A 42 -14.71 10.06 -0.83
C LEU A 42 -15.64 8.91 -1.23
N ALA A 43 -15.14 7.95 -2.02
CA ALA A 43 -15.95 6.86 -2.55
C ALA A 43 -16.33 5.84 -1.46
N PHE A 44 -15.37 5.43 -0.62
CA PHE A 44 -15.55 4.27 0.26
C PHE A 44 -15.72 4.62 1.74
N GLU A 45 -15.23 5.76 2.23
CA GLU A 45 -15.49 6.22 3.60
C GLU A 45 -16.66 7.22 3.70
N PHE A 46 -17.28 7.57 2.58
CA PHE A 46 -18.44 8.47 2.60
C PHE A 46 -19.56 8.02 1.67
N ILE A 47 -19.37 8.03 0.33
CA ILE A 47 -20.50 7.80 -0.62
C ILE A 47 -21.11 6.41 -0.37
N TYR A 48 -20.29 5.36 -0.37
CA TYR A 48 -20.77 4.00 -0.16
C TYR A 48 -21.39 3.82 1.23
N GLU A 49 -20.71 4.23 2.27
CA GLU A 49 -21.15 4.07 3.65
C GLU A 49 -22.44 4.83 3.95
N PHE A 50 -22.57 6.03 3.40
CA PHE A 50 -23.77 6.81 3.48
C PHE A 50 -24.93 6.13 2.72
N CYS A 51 -24.70 5.65 1.51
CA CYS A 51 -25.70 4.91 0.72
C CYS A 51 -26.10 3.59 1.39
N ALA A 52 -25.18 2.94 2.11
CA ALA A 52 -25.44 1.73 2.89
C ALA A 52 -26.21 1.99 4.19
N GLY A 53 -26.47 3.25 4.54
CA GLY A 53 -27.17 3.63 5.78
C GLY A 53 -26.35 3.44 7.04
N CYS A 54 -25.04 3.57 6.93
CA CYS A 54 -24.12 3.45 8.05
C CYS A 54 -24.05 4.72 8.90
N HIS A 55 -23.60 4.57 10.15
CA HIS A 55 -23.21 5.68 11.00
C HIS A 55 -21.75 6.03 10.71
N VAL A 56 -21.50 7.09 9.96
CA VAL A 56 -20.16 7.55 9.59
C VAL A 56 -19.61 8.50 10.65
N TYR A 57 -18.49 8.14 11.27
CA TYR A 57 -17.79 8.94 12.25
C TYR A 57 -16.55 9.58 11.62
N PHE A 58 -16.53 10.91 11.52
CA PHE A 58 -15.41 11.63 10.95
C PHE A 58 -14.34 11.90 12.00
N LEU A 59 -13.10 11.52 11.73
CA LEU A 59 -11.97 11.86 12.56
C LEU A 59 -11.58 13.33 12.32
N THR A 60 -11.84 14.20 13.32
CA THR A 60 -11.61 15.64 13.21
C THR A 60 -10.19 16.07 13.59
N ARG A 61 -9.34 15.15 14.02
CA ARG A 61 -7.94 15.38 14.40
C ARG A 61 -7.00 14.71 13.41
N MET A 62 -5.77 15.25 13.29
CA MET A 62 -4.72 14.60 12.50
C MET A 62 -4.55 13.13 12.93
N PRO A 63 -4.63 12.18 12.00
CA PRO A 63 -4.55 10.77 12.32
C PRO A 63 -3.15 10.41 12.83
N SER A 64 -3.04 10.17 14.13
CA SER A 64 -1.88 9.53 14.75
C SER A 64 -2.29 8.15 15.27
N PRO A 65 -1.36 7.19 15.43
CA PRO A 65 -1.72 5.86 15.92
C PRO A 65 -2.54 5.89 17.22
N LYS A 66 -2.19 6.76 18.16
CA LYS A 66 -2.91 6.92 19.44
C LYS A 66 -4.36 7.38 19.22
N ILE A 67 -4.57 8.38 18.36
CA ILE A 67 -5.91 8.94 18.08
C ILE A 67 -6.75 7.89 17.33
N ILE A 68 -6.15 7.18 16.38
CA ILE A 68 -6.82 6.13 15.61
C ILE A 68 -7.25 4.99 16.52
N PHE A 69 -6.38 4.48 17.40
CA PHE A 69 -6.75 3.43 18.34
C PHE A 69 -7.85 3.86 19.31
N GLN A 70 -7.80 5.10 19.79
CA GLN A 70 -8.88 5.64 20.62
C GLN A 70 -10.20 5.64 19.85
N ALA A 71 -10.22 6.14 18.62
CA ALA A 71 -11.40 6.16 17.78
C ALA A 71 -11.93 4.75 17.48
N PHE A 72 -11.06 3.79 17.17
CA PHE A 72 -11.45 2.39 16.97
C PHE A 72 -12.07 1.78 18.22
N SER A 73 -11.51 2.04 19.39
CA SER A 73 -12.05 1.50 20.67
C SER A 73 -13.42 2.06 21.02
N GLU A 74 -13.68 3.34 20.69
CA GLU A 74 -14.95 4.02 20.96
C GLU A 74 -16.03 3.66 19.93
N VAL A 75 -15.68 3.65 18.66
CA VAL A 75 -16.64 3.45 17.54
C VAL A 75 -16.87 1.97 17.28
N LYS A 76 -15.82 1.14 17.31
CA LYS A 76 -15.81 -0.28 16.92
C LYS A 76 -16.34 -0.46 15.50
N PRO A 77 -15.58 -0.01 14.50
CA PRO A 77 -16.02 -0.01 13.10
C PRO A 77 -16.23 -1.43 12.57
N HIS A 78 -17.10 -1.58 11.59
CA HIS A 78 -17.38 -2.87 10.94
C HIS A 78 -16.46 -3.15 9.73
N ILE A 79 -15.93 -2.10 9.13
CA ILE A 79 -14.86 -2.15 8.11
C ILE A 79 -13.86 -1.05 8.45
N VAL A 80 -12.60 -1.30 8.18
CA VAL A 80 -11.52 -0.30 8.31
C VAL A 80 -10.90 -0.09 6.94
N ILE A 81 -10.99 1.14 6.45
CA ILE A 81 -10.33 1.57 5.22
C ILE A 81 -9.08 2.36 5.61
N SER A 82 -7.94 2.04 5.01
CA SER A 82 -6.68 2.62 5.45
C SER A 82 -5.66 2.71 4.31
N VAL A 83 -4.58 3.41 4.58
CA VAL A 83 -3.39 3.44 3.72
C VAL A 83 -2.24 2.67 4.36
N PRO A 84 -1.29 2.14 3.57
CA PRO A 84 -0.15 1.37 4.05
C PRO A 84 0.57 2.01 5.23
N LEU A 85 0.90 3.29 5.12
CA LEU A 85 1.65 4.03 6.14
C LEU A 85 1.04 3.94 7.55
N ILE A 86 -0.29 3.98 7.66
CA ILE A 86 -0.98 3.90 8.96
C ILE A 86 -0.81 2.50 9.54
N ILE A 87 -1.10 1.47 8.74
CA ILE A 87 -1.01 0.07 9.18
C ILE A 87 0.44 -0.30 9.53
N GLU A 88 1.39 0.09 8.70
CA GLU A 88 2.81 -0.14 8.94
C GLU A 88 3.31 0.52 10.22
N LYS A 89 2.97 1.78 10.47
CA LYS A 89 3.30 2.46 11.73
C LYS A 89 2.71 1.74 12.94
N ILE A 90 1.48 1.27 12.84
CA ILE A 90 0.84 0.48 13.89
C ILE A 90 1.62 -0.80 14.16
N ILE A 91 1.92 -1.57 13.13
CA ILE A 91 2.60 -2.85 13.24
C ILE A 91 4.05 -2.68 13.72
N LYS A 92 4.81 -1.79 13.08
CA LYS A 92 6.23 -1.55 13.40
C LYS A 92 6.43 -1.01 14.82
N LYS A 93 5.53 -0.15 15.32
CA LYS A 93 5.66 0.41 16.69
C LYS A 93 5.08 -0.46 17.81
N ASN A 94 4.03 -1.23 17.54
CA ASN A 94 3.29 -1.90 18.62
C ASN A 94 3.37 -3.43 18.61
N VAL A 95 3.67 -4.04 17.47
CA VAL A 95 3.65 -5.50 17.30
C VAL A 95 5.05 -6.07 17.14
N LEU A 96 5.80 -5.61 16.13
CA LEU A 96 7.13 -6.13 15.81
C LEU A 96 8.10 -6.11 17.00
N PRO A 97 8.27 -5.02 17.77
CA PRO A 97 9.23 -5.00 18.87
C PRO A 97 8.95 -6.05 19.93
N LYS A 98 7.69 -6.44 20.13
CA LYS A 98 7.32 -7.50 21.08
C LYS A 98 7.64 -8.88 20.56
N LEU A 99 7.49 -9.12 19.25
CA LEU A 99 7.78 -10.39 18.59
C LEU A 99 9.29 -10.60 18.40
N GLU A 100 10.06 -9.55 18.23
CA GLU A 100 11.50 -9.60 17.97
C GLU A 100 12.37 -9.83 19.20
N THR A 101 11.81 -9.79 20.41
CA THR A 101 12.59 -10.11 21.63
C THR A 101 13.17 -11.52 21.56
N LEU A 102 14.39 -11.69 22.06
CA LEU A 102 15.10 -12.98 22.04
C LEU A 102 14.24 -14.11 22.64
N LYS A 103 13.53 -13.81 23.74
CA LYS A 103 12.60 -14.74 24.39
C LYS A 103 11.48 -15.16 23.46
N MET A 104 10.86 -14.20 22.75
CA MET A 104 9.75 -14.45 21.83
C MET A 104 10.21 -15.23 20.61
N LYS A 105 11.36 -14.86 20.02
CA LYS A 105 11.98 -15.61 18.89
C LYS A 105 12.26 -17.08 19.24
N LEU A 106 12.64 -17.39 20.49
CA LEU A 106 12.82 -18.76 20.95
C LEU A 106 11.50 -19.50 21.13
N LEU A 107 10.49 -18.85 21.70
CA LEU A 107 9.15 -19.44 21.90
C LEU A 107 8.44 -19.72 20.56
N LEU A 108 8.60 -18.84 19.58
CA LEU A 108 8.04 -19.00 18.24
C LEU A 108 8.64 -20.19 17.45
N LYS A 109 9.76 -20.78 17.90
CA LYS A 109 10.33 -22.00 17.30
C LYS A 109 9.65 -23.29 17.78
N VAL A 110 8.83 -23.23 18.83
CA VAL A 110 8.10 -24.38 19.38
C VAL A 110 6.68 -24.41 18.80
N PRO A 111 6.29 -25.37 17.95
CA PRO A 111 5.06 -25.33 17.15
C PRO A 111 3.80 -25.03 17.98
N LEU A 112 3.52 -25.80 19.03
CA LEU A 112 2.33 -25.63 19.88
C LEU A 112 2.28 -24.29 20.63
N ILE A 113 3.45 -23.70 20.92
CA ILE A 113 3.58 -22.39 21.58
C ILE A 113 3.44 -21.29 20.52
N ASN A 114 4.01 -21.49 19.34
CA ASN A 114 3.91 -20.59 18.21
C ASN A 114 2.45 -20.26 17.88
N ASP A 115 1.60 -21.29 17.70
CA ASP A 115 0.20 -21.10 17.33
C ASP A 115 -0.58 -20.30 18.39
N LYS A 116 -0.37 -20.61 19.69
CA LYS A 116 -0.97 -19.85 20.79
C LYS A 116 -0.50 -18.40 20.85
N ILE A 117 0.80 -18.16 20.58
CA ILE A 117 1.33 -16.78 20.55
C ILE A 117 0.72 -16.01 19.37
N LYS A 118 0.67 -16.60 18.19
CA LYS A 118 0.05 -15.99 17.01
C LYS A 118 -1.42 -15.66 17.24
N GLU A 119 -2.17 -16.58 17.82
CA GLU A 119 -3.57 -16.37 18.20
C GLU A 119 -3.72 -15.20 19.17
N ALA A 120 -2.94 -15.17 20.25
CA ALA A 120 -2.98 -14.08 21.23
C ALA A 120 -2.59 -12.72 20.61
N VAL A 121 -1.60 -12.70 19.70
CA VAL A 121 -1.20 -11.48 18.99
C VAL A 121 -2.31 -11.03 18.04
N ARG A 122 -2.90 -11.96 17.26
CA ARG A 122 -4.04 -11.68 16.39
C ARG A 122 -5.21 -11.09 17.19
N GLU A 123 -5.61 -11.72 18.28
CA GLU A 123 -6.70 -11.23 19.13
C GLU A 123 -6.41 -9.83 19.67
N HIS A 124 -5.18 -9.60 20.15
CA HIS A 124 -4.78 -8.26 20.61
C HIS A 124 -4.86 -7.21 19.50
N MET A 125 -4.43 -7.55 18.29
CA MET A 125 -4.54 -6.67 17.13
C MET A 125 -6.00 -6.43 16.76
N VAL A 126 -6.82 -7.48 16.69
CA VAL A 126 -8.25 -7.36 16.38
C VAL A 126 -8.93 -6.43 17.39
N GLN A 127 -8.62 -6.57 18.68
CA GLN A 127 -9.16 -5.67 19.73
C GLN A 127 -8.67 -4.23 19.56
N ALA A 128 -7.42 -4.01 19.15
CA ALA A 128 -6.88 -2.68 18.89
C ALA A 128 -7.60 -1.96 17.72
N PHE A 129 -8.11 -2.71 16.76
CA PHE A 129 -8.95 -2.21 15.66
C PHE A 129 -10.46 -2.16 16.01
N GLY A 130 -10.82 -2.30 17.29
CA GLY A 130 -12.20 -2.19 17.79
C GLY A 130 -12.91 -3.53 18.00
N GLY A 131 -12.34 -4.64 17.55
CA GLY A 131 -12.82 -6.00 17.81
C GLY A 131 -14.07 -6.44 17.06
N ASN A 132 -14.60 -5.63 16.14
CA ASN A 132 -15.89 -5.86 15.47
C ASN A 132 -15.84 -5.72 13.95
N PHE A 133 -14.68 -5.55 13.37
CA PHE A 133 -14.54 -5.37 11.92
C PHE A 133 -14.47 -6.72 11.18
N TYR A 134 -14.95 -6.70 9.95
CA TYR A 134 -14.86 -7.83 9.02
C TYR A 134 -13.47 -7.92 8.38
N GLU A 135 -12.96 -6.79 7.87
CA GLU A 135 -11.64 -6.70 7.25
C GLU A 135 -11.04 -5.29 7.33
N VAL A 136 -9.73 -5.22 7.15
CA VAL A 136 -8.99 -3.98 6.91
C VAL A 136 -8.62 -3.91 5.44
N ILE A 137 -9.13 -2.90 4.73
CA ILE A 137 -8.86 -2.67 3.31
C ILE A 137 -7.72 -1.65 3.22
N ILE A 138 -6.62 -2.06 2.59
CA ILE A 138 -5.42 -1.24 2.46
C ILE A 138 -5.26 -0.84 1.00
N GLY A 139 -5.13 0.46 0.72
CA GLY A 139 -5.01 0.95 -0.64
C GLY A 139 -4.30 2.29 -0.74
N GLY A 140 -4.07 2.76 -1.97
CA GLY A 140 -3.50 4.07 -2.26
C GLY A 140 -1.99 4.13 -2.40
N ALA A 141 -1.26 3.11 -1.97
CA ALA A 141 0.19 2.97 -2.17
C ALA A 141 0.62 1.49 -2.09
N ALA A 142 1.86 1.18 -2.42
CA ALA A 142 2.43 -0.15 -2.22
C ALA A 142 2.43 -0.51 -0.72
N PHE A 143 2.12 -1.77 -0.42
CA PHE A 143 2.10 -2.26 0.95
C PHE A 143 3.35 -3.08 1.24
N ASN A 144 3.97 -2.81 2.38
CA ASN A 144 5.21 -3.42 2.79
C ASN A 144 5.08 -4.94 2.95
N GLN A 145 5.88 -5.71 2.19
CA GLN A 145 5.79 -7.18 2.14
C GLN A 145 6.14 -7.86 3.47
N ASP A 146 7.03 -7.28 4.30
CA ASP A 146 7.36 -7.87 5.61
C ASP A 146 6.18 -7.72 6.57
N VAL A 147 5.54 -6.56 6.56
CA VAL A 147 4.32 -6.33 7.31
C VAL A 147 3.20 -7.22 6.80
N GLU A 148 3.06 -7.36 5.49
CA GLU A 148 2.09 -8.25 4.88
C GLU A 148 2.31 -9.72 5.27
N ARG A 149 3.57 -10.20 5.19
CA ARG A 149 3.92 -11.57 5.65
C ARG A 149 3.57 -11.79 7.11
N LEU A 150 3.81 -10.79 7.96
CA LEU A 150 3.43 -10.88 9.36
C LEU A 150 1.91 -10.99 9.52
N LEU A 151 1.12 -10.07 8.92
CA LEU A 151 -0.34 -10.11 8.99
C LEU A 151 -0.88 -11.45 8.51
N ARG A 152 -0.35 -11.98 7.41
CA ARG A 152 -0.72 -13.31 6.90
C ARG A 152 -0.38 -14.42 7.87
N SER A 153 0.79 -14.36 8.50
CA SER A 153 1.22 -15.38 9.48
C SER A 153 0.36 -15.41 10.74
N LEU A 154 -0.37 -14.33 11.00
CA LEU A 154 -1.30 -14.15 12.12
C LEU A 154 -2.76 -14.42 11.74
N ASP A 155 -3.06 -14.77 10.48
CA ASP A 155 -4.42 -14.86 9.94
C ASP A 155 -5.25 -13.61 10.24
N PHE A 156 -4.61 -12.42 10.17
CA PHE A 156 -5.28 -11.14 10.40
C PHE A 156 -6.14 -10.80 9.17
N PRO A 157 -7.40 -10.36 9.35
CA PRO A 157 -8.32 -10.09 8.24
C PRO A 157 -7.97 -8.78 7.53
N TYR A 158 -7.21 -8.84 6.46
CA TYR A 158 -6.83 -7.71 5.62
C TYR A 158 -6.87 -8.07 4.13
N THR A 159 -7.01 -7.06 3.31
CA THR A 159 -6.84 -7.13 1.86
C THR A 159 -6.14 -5.88 1.34
N VAL A 160 -5.51 -5.99 0.17
CA VAL A 160 -4.90 -4.86 -0.52
C VAL A 160 -5.66 -4.63 -1.82
N GLY A 161 -6.18 -3.41 -1.99
CA GLY A 161 -6.85 -2.98 -3.22
C GLY A 161 -5.98 -2.06 -4.05
N TYR A 162 -6.24 -2.01 -5.35
CA TYR A 162 -5.58 -1.13 -6.30
C TYR A 162 -6.57 -0.23 -7.02
N GLY A 163 -6.19 1.02 -7.15
CA GLY A 163 -7.00 1.99 -7.87
C GLY A 163 -6.27 3.30 -8.10
N MET A 164 -6.90 4.17 -8.87
CA MET A 164 -6.41 5.50 -9.18
C MET A 164 -7.58 6.48 -9.36
N THR A 165 -7.31 7.78 -9.25
CA THR A 165 -8.34 8.82 -9.39
C THR A 165 -9.11 8.69 -10.70
N GLU A 166 -8.44 8.32 -11.78
CA GLU A 166 -8.99 8.13 -13.12
C GLU A 166 -10.02 6.97 -13.21
N CYS A 167 -10.13 6.15 -12.15
CA CYS A 167 -11.11 5.04 -12.06
C CYS A 167 -12.12 5.21 -10.91
N GLY A 168 -12.14 6.34 -10.24
CA GLY A 168 -13.11 6.74 -9.26
C GLY A 168 -13.36 5.96 -7.96
N PRO A 169 -12.41 5.20 -7.29
CA PRO A 169 -11.03 4.91 -7.71
C PRO A 169 -10.75 3.46 -8.14
N ILE A 170 -11.60 2.43 -7.86
CA ILE A 170 -11.26 1.01 -7.81
C ILE A 170 -10.96 0.41 -9.18
N ILE A 171 -9.87 -0.38 -9.23
CA ILE A 171 -9.49 -1.22 -10.37
C ILE A 171 -9.45 -2.68 -9.93
N CYS A 172 -8.73 -3.01 -8.84
CA CYS A 172 -8.59 -4.37 -8.33
C CYS A 172 -8.98 -4.47 -6.86
N TYR A 173 -9.56 -5.61 -6.52
CA TYR A 173 -9.88 -6.00 -5.15
C TYR A 173 -10.11 -7.51 -5.07
N GLU A 174 -9.90 -8.10 -3.91
CA GLU A 174 -10.39 -9.44 -3.54
C GLU A 174 -10.72 -9.47 -2.04
N ASP A 175 -11.76 -10.19 -1.65
CA ASP A 175 -12.13 -10.41 -0.27
C ASP A 175 -10.99 -11.09 0.50
N TRP A 176 -10.75 -10.69 1.75
CA TRP A 176 -9.62 -11.14 2.56
C TRP A 176 -9.51 -12.67 2.70
N LEU A 177 -10.63 -13.39 2.63
CA LEU A 177 -10.66 -14.86 2.69
C LEU A 177 -10.07 -15.52 1.43
N ARG A 178 -10.09 -14.81 0.29
CA ARG A 178 -9.59 -15.29 -1.02
C ARG A 178 -8.38 -14.49 -1.49
N TYR A 179 -8.04 -13.43 -0.77
CA TYR A 179 -6.94 -12.55 -1.12
C TYR A 179 -5.61 -13.30 -1.22
N LYS A 180 -4.91 -13.08 -2.32
CA LYS A 180 -3.57 -13.62 -2.56
C LYS A 180 -2.50 -12.61 -2.13
N PRO A 181 -1.70 -12.90 -1.08
CA PRO A 181 -0.65 -11.99 -0.62
C PRO A 181 0.34 -11.61 -1.72
N GLY A 182 0.79 -10.35 -1.72
CA GLY A 182 1.67 -9.80 -2.74
C GLY A 182 0.95 -9.38 -4.03
N SER A 183 -0.38 -9.56 -4.11
CA SER A 183 -1.20 -9.03 -5.19
C SER A 183 -2.05 -7.84 -4.71
N CYS A 184 -2.82 -7.26 -5.60
CA CYS A 184 -3.89 -6.31 -5.26
C CYS A 184 -5.27 -6.87 -5.62
N GLY A 185 -5.39 -8.20 -5.72
CA GLY A 185 -6.62 -8.88 -6.10
C GLY A 185 -6.86 -8.91 -7.61
N LYS A 186 -8.12 -9.11 -7.98
CA LYS A 186 -8.60 -9.27 -9.36
C LYS A 186 -9.33 -8.02 -9.82
N ALA A 187 -9.64 -7.97 -11.12
CA ALA A 187 -10.47 -6.89 -11.67
C ALA A 187 -11.78 -6.75 -10.87
N ALA A 188 -12.07 -5.53 -10.45
CA ALA A 188 -13.35 -5.23 -9.82
C ALA A 188 -14.52 -5.51 -10.79
N PRO A 189 -15.72 -5.84 -10.31
CA PRO A 189 -16.90 -5.96 -11.16
C PRO A 189 -17.04 -4.78 -12.12
N ARG A 190 -17.44 -5.06 -13.38
CA ARG A 190 -17.60 -4.08 -14.48
C ARG A 190 -16.28 -3.45 -14.95
N MET A 191 -15.13 -4.01 -14.52
CA MET A 191 -13.79 -3.62 -15.01
C MET A 191 -13.12 -4.80 -15.72
N GLU A 192 -12.33 -4.48 -16.72
CA GLU A 192 -11.44 -5.40 -17.43
C GLU A 192 -10.00 -4.95 -17.20
N ILE A 193 -9.09 -5.90 -17.12
CA ILE A 193 -7.64 -5.64 -16.96
C ILE A 193 -6.89 -6.50 -17.97
N LYS A 194 -5.86 -5.93 -18.55
CA LYS A 194 -4.83 -6.66 -19.27
C LYS A 194 -3.44 -6.11 -18.93
N ILE A 195 -2.44 -6.96 -19.03
CA ILE A 195 -1.04 -6.54 -18.97
C ILE A 195 -0.53 -6.45 -20.42
N ASP A 196 0.00 -5.29 -20.79
CA ASP A 196 0.61 -5.09 -22.11
C ASP A 196 1.99 -5.75 -22.14
N SER A 197 1.97 -7.06 -22.35
CA SER A 197 3.14 -7.93 -22.30
C SER A 197 2.93 -9.17 -23.19
N PRO A 198 3.96 -9.70 -23.83
CA PRO A 198 3.88 -10.96 -24.57
C PRO A 198 3.67 -12.17 -23.68
N ASP A 199 3.99 -12.08 -22.40
CA ASP A 199 3.74 -13.09 -21.36
C ASP A 199 3.32 -12.38 -20.07
N PRO A 200 2.01 -12.11 -19.88
CA PRO A 200 1.49 -11.37 -18.74
C PRO A 200 1.83 -11.95 -17.37
N GLN A 201 2.15 -13.24 -17.29
CA GLN A 201 2.47 -13.92 -16.05
C GLN A 201 3.92 -13.72 -15.61
N ASN A 202 4.85 -13.68 -16.57
CA ASN A 202 6.29 -13.73 -16.30
C ASN A 202 7.04 -12.47 -16.72
N ILE A 203 6.50 -11.73 -17.70
CA ILE A 203 7.13 -10.52 -18.22
C ILE A 203 6.31 -9.31 -17.82
N VAL A 204 6.94 -8.41 -17.06
CA VAL A 204 6.30 -7.17 -16.60
C VAL A 204 5.90 -6.30 -17.80
N GLY A 205 4.66 -5.85 -17.79
CA GLY A 205 4.12 -4.91 -18.77
C GLY A 205 3.26 -3.83 -18.10
N GLU A 206 2.79 -2.86 -18.89
CA GLU A 206 1.88 -1.85 -18.38
C GLU A 206 0.51 -2.46 -18.06
N ILE A 207 -0.05 -2.07 -16.92
CA ILE A 207 -1.41 -2.43 -16.51
C ILE A 207 -2.36 -1.52 -17.26
N LEU A 208 -3.24 -2.12 -18.08
CA LEU A 208 -4.28 -1.42 -18.81
C LEU A 208 -5.64 -1.83 -18.24
N THR A 209 -6.54 -0.86 -18.09
CA THR A 209 -7.88 -1.13 -17.56
C THR A 209 -8.95 -0.48 -18.41
N ARG A 210 -10.12 -1.11 -18.47
CA ARG A 210 -11.30 -0.63 -19.19
C ARG A 210 -12.55 -0.96 -18.41
N GLY A 211 -13.57 -0.10 -18.47
CA GLY A 211 -14.87 -0.38 -17.83
C GLY A 211 -15.58 0.86 -17.35
N GLU A 212 -16.64 0.62 -16.55
CA GLU A 212 -17.55 1.70 -16.13
C GLU A 212 -16.90 2.71 -15.18
N ASN A 213 -15.84 2.31 -14.48
CA ASN A 213 -15.15 3.17 -13.52
C ASN A 213 -14.27 4.23 -14.22
N VAL A 214 -13.90 4.01 -15.49
CA VAL A 214 -12.93 4.87 -16.19
C VAL A 214 -13.50 6.27 -16.44
N MET A 215 -12.66 7.27 -16.22
CA MET A 215 -12.93 8.69 -16.44
C MET A 215 -13.36 9.02 -17.88
N LEU A 216 -13.95 10.19 -18.07
CA LEU A 216 -14.16 10.75 -19.41
C LEU A 216 -12.89 11.32 -20.04
N GLY A 217 -11.91 11.69 -19.23
CA GLY A 217 -10.67 12.30 -19.63
C GLY A 217 -10.23 13.41 -18.66
N TYR A 218 -9.23 14.18 -19.06
CA TYR A 218 -8.72 15.30 -18.29
C TYR A 218 -9.34 16.61 -18.72
N TYR A 219 -9.84 17.38 -17.76
CA TYR A 219 -10.49 18.67 -18.00
C TYR A 219 -9.57 19.65 -18.75
N LYS A 220 -10.07 20.17 -19.87
CA LYS A 220 -9.35 21.08 -20.76
C LYS A 220 -7.98 20.59 -21.22
N ASN A 221 -7.79 19.26 -21.28
CA ASN A 221 -6.53 18.65 -21.73
C ASN A 221 -6.79 17.43 -22.61
N PRO A 222 -7.25 17.64 -23.86
CA PRO A 222 -7.56 16.55 -24.79
C PRO A 222 -6.32 15.76 -25.20
N GLU A 223 -5.15 16.39 -25.26
CA GLU A 223 -3.89 15.73 -25.61
C GLU A 223 -3.50 14.69 -24.54
N ALA A 224 -3.49 15.09 -23.27
CA ALA A 224 -3.24 14.14 -22.18
C ALA A 224 -4.33 13.06 -22.08
N THR A 225 -5.57 13.36 -22.47
CA THR A 225 -6.64 12.38 -22.53
C THR A 225 -6.38 11.33 -23.60
N ALA A 226 -6.00 11.75 -24.80
CA ALA A 226 -5.67 10.85 -25.92
C ALA A 226 -4.42 9.99 -25.65
N GLN A 227 -3.48 10.49 -24.83
CA GLN A 227 -2.33 9.70 -24.38
C GLN A 227 -2.69 8.67 -23.29
N ALA A 228 -3.74 8.97 -22.48
CA ALA A 228 -4.13 8.10 -21.38
C ALA A 228 -5.17 7.05 -21.76
N ILE A 229 -6.06 7.35 -22.73
CA ILE A 229 -7.12 6.44 -23.15
C ILE A 229 -6.97 6.20 -24.65
N ASP A 230 -6.73 4.95 -25.03
CA ASP A 230 -6.56 4.55 -26.42
C ASP A 230 -7.89 4.50 -27.20
N ALA A 231 -7.81 4.23 -28.51
CA ALA A 231 -8.97 4.15 -29.39
C ALA A 231 -9.93 2.99 -29.05
N GLU A 232 -9.45 1.97 -28.34
CA GLU A 232 -10.26 0.82 -27.89
C GLU A 232 -10.88 1.04 -26.52
N GLY A 233 -10.62 2.20 -25.89
CA GLY A 233 -11.11 2.59 -24.57
C GLY A 233 -10.31 2.03 -23.39
N TRP A 234 -9.11 1.53 -23.61
CA TRP A 234 -8.20 1.14 -22.54
C TRP A 234 -7.52 2.36 -21.93
N LEU A 235 -7.59 2.47 -20.62
CA LEU A 235 -6.82 3.42 -19.85
C LEU A 235 -5.43 2.87 -19.57
N HIS A 236 -4.41 3.58 -20.02
CA HIS A 236 -3.02 3.38 -19.68
C HIS A 236 -2.76 3.92 -18.28
N THR A 237 -2.56 3.03 -17.32
CA THR A 237 -2.44 3.44 -15.90
C THR A 237 -1.09 4.08 -15.59
N GLY A 238 -0.07 3.76 -16.38
CA GLY A 238 1.33 4.09 -16.10
C GLY A 238 1.94 3.22 -14.99
N ASP A 239 1.18 2.28 -14.44
CA ASP A 239 1.68 1.30 -13.49
C ASP A 239 2.09 0.02 -14.22
N LEU A 240 3.16 -0.60 -13.77
CA LEU A 240 3.72 -1.83 -14.35
C LEU A 240 3.42 -3.01 -13.43
N GLY A 241 3.15 -4.17 -14.02
CA GLY A 241 2.82 -5.35 -13.25
C GLY A 241 2.79 -6.64 -14.05
N VAL A 242 2.39 -7.69 -13.36
CA VAL A 242 2.11 -9.03 -13.91
C VAL A 242 0.75 -9.49 -13.43
N MET A 243 0.15 -10.45 -14.11
CA MET A 243 -1.15 -11.03 -13.75
C MET A 243 -1.05 -12.55 -13.84
N ASP A 244 -1.40 -13.25 -12.77
CA ASP A 244 -1.37 -14.71 -12.74
C ASP A 244 -2.55 -15.37 -13.49
N GLU A 245 -2.54 -16.70 -13.58
CA GLU A 245 -3.59 -17.47 -14.25
C GLU A 245 -4.97 -17.31 -13.64
N GLU A 246 -5.04 -16.95 -12.35
CA GLU A 246 -6.28 -16.73 -11.62
C GLU A 246 -6.81 -15.29 -11.78
N GLY A 247 -6.03 -14.38 -12.43
CA GLY A 247 -6.35 -12.98 -12.65
C GLY A 247 -5.92 -12.06 -11.52
N ASN A 248 -5.08 -12.52 -10.56
CA ASN A 248 -4.55 -11.63 -9.52
C ASN A 248 -3.44 -10.77 -10.11
N VAL A 249 -3.53 -9.47 -9.90
CA VAL A 249 -2.57 -8.48 -10.38
C VAL A 249 -1.53 -8.19 -9.31
N THR A 250 -0.25 -8.22 -9.67
CA THR A 250 0.87 -7.80 -8.83
C THR A 250 1.53 -6.58 -9.44
N ILE A 251 1.51 -5.46 -8.73
CA ILE A 251 2.16 -4.21 -9.16
C ILE A 251 3.66 -4.31 -8.89
N LYS A 252 4.47 -3.84 -9.83
CA LYS A 252 5.93 -3.84 -9.76
C LYS A 252 6.54 -2.44 -9.60
N GLY A 253 5.87 -1.42 -10.10
CA GLY A 253 6.30 -0.04 -10.03
C GLY A 253 5.62 0.84 -11.06
N ARG A 254 6.14 2.06 -11.25
CA ARG A 254 5.63 3.00 -12.25
C ARG A 254 6.52 3.07 -13.47
N SER A 255 5.93 3.12 -14.67
CA SER A 255 6.66 3.19 -15.92
C SER A 255 7.59 4.41 -16.00
N LYS A 256 7.16 5.54 -15.43
CA LYS A 256 7.94 6.79 -15.39
C LYS A 256 9.12 6.75 -14.41
N ASN A 257 9.07 5.87 -13.43
CA ASN A 257 10.11 5.72 -12.41
C ASN A 257 11.08 4.60 -12.74
N MET A 258 10.71 3.73 -13.68
CA MET A 258 11.57 2.63 -14.12
C MET A 258 12.91 3.14 -14.62
N LEU A 259 13.99 2.58 -14.09
CA LEU A 259 15.36 2.91 -14.44
C LEU A 259 15.94 1.80 -15.32
N LEU A 260 16.87 2.17 -16.17
CA LEU A 260 17.61 1.21 -17.01
C LEU A 260 18.98 0.93 -16.37
N GLY A 261 19.21 -0.32 -16.08
CA GLY A 261 20.52 -0.80 -15.65
C GLY A 261 21.57 -0.72 -16.75
N PRO A 262 22.86 -0.84 -16.42
CA PRO A 262 23.98 -0.68 -17.37
C PRO A 262 23.92 -1.64 -18.56
N SER A 263 23.27 -2.79 -18.43
CA SER A 263 23.12 -3.80 -19.49
C SER A 263 21.68 -3.89 -20.01
N GLY A 264 20.86 -2.83 -19.82
CA GLY A 264 19.49 -2.74 -20.33
C GLY A 264 18.44 -3.47 -19.49
N GLN A 265 18.77 -3.89 -18.28
CA GLN A 265 17.78 -4.47 -17.37
C GLN A 265 16.86 -3.38 -16.81
N ASN A 266 15.57 -3.70 -16.70
CA ASN A 266 14.62 -2.85 -16.00
C ASN A 266 14.86 -2.93 -14.49
N ILE A 267 14.96 -1.77 -13.85
CA ILE A 267 15.09 -1.62 -12.41
C ILE A 267 13.85 -0.87 -11.93
N TYR A 268 13.16 -1.41 -10.96
CA TYR A 268 11.99 -0.80 -10.33
C TYR A 268 12.42 -0.21 -8.98
N PRO A 269 12.58 1.12 -8.88
CA PRO A 269 13.03 1.76 -7.64
C PRO A 269 12.18 1.39 -6.44
N GLU A 270 10.87 1.26 -6.64
CA GLU A 270 9.89 0.94 -5.60
C GLU A 270 10.19 -0.40 -4.91
N GLU A 271 10.67 -1.41 -5.63
CA GLU A 271 11.06 -2.70 -5.05
C GLU A 271 12.31 -2.58 -4.14
N ILE A 272 13.20 -1.66 -4.47
CA ILE A 272 14.41 -1.40 -3.66
C ILE A 272 14.04 -0.54 -2.45
N GLU A 273 13.23 0.51 -2.66
CA GLU A 273 12.74 1.43 -1.64
C GLU A 273 11.96 0.68 -0.55
N GLU A 274 11.16 -0.30 -0.94
CA GLU A 274 10.45 -1.17 -0.02
C GLU A 274 11.41 -1.92 0.92
N LYS A 275 12.47 -2.53 0.37
CA LYS A 275 13.48 -3.24 1.16
C LYS A 275 14.21 -2.29 2.13
N ILE A 276 14.57 -1.10 1.65
CA ILE A 276 15.23 -0.07 2.46
C ILE A 276 14.31 0.37 3.61
N SER A 277 13.01 0.51 3.38
CA SER A 277 12.02 0.92 4.39
C SER A 277 11.92 -0.05 5.58
N ASN A 278 12.41 -1.27 5.45
CA ASN A 278 12.45 -2.27 6.52
C ASN A 278 13.71 -2.22 7.38
N LEU A 279 14.68 -1.40 6.99
CA LEU A 279 15.97 -1.32 7.66
C LEU A 279 15.92 -0.36 8.88
N PRO A 280 16.82 -0.55 9.87
CA PRO A 280 16.83 0.27 11.08
C PRO A 280 16.88 1.77 10.81
N TYR A 281 16.06 2.53 11.53
CA TYR A 281 15.99 3.99 11.49
C TYR A 281 15.71 4.61 10.12
N VAL A 282 15.12 3.90 9.18
CA VAL A 282 14.64 4.48 7.92
C VAL A 282 13.20 4.97 8.11
N CYS A 283 12.97 6.28 7.92
CA CYS A 283 11.65 6.91 7.96
C CYS A 283 11.08 7.05 6.55
N GLU A 284 11.83 7.69 5.65
CA GLU A 284 11.48 7.84 4.23
C GLU A 284 12.71 7.56 3.37
N ASN A 285 12.49 7.04 2.17
CA ASN A 285 13.59 6.83 1.23
C ASN A 285 13.12 6.95 -0.21
N ILE A 286 14.05 7.33 -1.10
CA ILE A 286 13.87 7.41 -2.53
C ILE A 286 15.14 6.88 -3.21
N VAL A 287 14.96 6.00 -4.19
CA VAL A 287 16.06 5.48 -5.02
C VAL A 287 16.15 6.25 -6.32
N ILE A 288 17.33 6.78 -6.60
CA ILE A 288 17.61 7.57 -7.81
C ILE A 288 18.77 6.98 -8.60
N GLN A 289 18.75 7.20 -9.91
CA GLN A 289 19.90 6.93 -10.77
C GLN A 289 20.76 8.19 -10.91
N GLN A 290 22.05 8.03 -10.70
CA GLN A 290 23.03 9.09 -10.86
C GLN A 290 23.45 9.23 -12.35
N SER A 291 24.19 10.27 -12.68
CA SER A 291 24.68 10.53 -14.04
C SER A 291 25.60 9.44 -14.60
N ASP A 292 26.24 8.64 -13.73
CA ASP A 292 27.07 7.49 -14.08
C ASP A 292 26.28 6.16 -14.12
N HIS A 293 24.95 6.24 -14.19
CA HIS A 293 24.01 5.12 -14.18
C HIS A 293 24.02 4.25 -12.92
N LYS A 294 24.74 4.65 -11.87
CA LYS A 294 24.69 3.98 -10.58
C LYS A 294 23.49 4.40 -9.75
N LEU A 295 23.03 3.50 -8.91
CA LEU A 295 21.92 3.80 -7.99
C LEU A 295 22.44 4.41 -6.69
N ALA A 296 21.68 5.36 -6.17
CA ALA A 296 21.86 5.91 -4.84
C ALA A 296 20.52 5.97 -4.12
N ALA A 297 20.50 5.78 -2.82
CA ALA A 297 19.32 6.03 -2.01
C ALA A 297 19.46 7.36 -1.26
N LEU A 298 18.43 8.18 -1.33
CA LEU A 298 18.24 9.32 -0.44
C LEU A 298 17.40 8.82 0.72
N ILE A 299 17.82 9.01 1.95
CA ILE A 299 17.10 8.53 3.14
C ILE A 299 16.92 9.68 4.12
N TYR A 300 15.68 9.86 4.59
CA TYR A 300 15.37 10.61 5.80
C TYR A 300 15.30 9.62 6.96
N PRO A 301 16.26 9.66 7.91
CA PRO A 301 16.25 8.78 9.07
C PRO A 301 15.18 9.15 10.09
N ASP A 302 14.77 8.20 10.93
CA ASP A 302 13.99 8.48 12.14
C ASP A 302 14.92 9.08 13.23
N PHE A 303 15.28 10.36 13.03
CA PHE A 303 16.14 11.09 13.94
C PHE A 303 15.56 11.15 15.36
N GLU A 304 14.22 11.27 15.47
CA GLU A 304 13.55 11.36 16.77
C GLU A 304 13.78 10.08 17.59
N GLU A 305 13.59 8.93 16.97
CA GLU A 305 13.82 7.64 17.64
C GLU A 305 15.31 7.39 17.90
N ALA A 306 16.17 7.72 16.95
CA ALA A 306 17.62 7.58 17.11
C ALA A 306 18.16 8.39 18.29
N TYR A 307 17.79 9.68 18.39
CA TYR A 307 18.24 10.53 19.49
C TYR A 307 17.62 10.12 20.85
N LYS A 308 16.39 9.62 20.88
CA LYS A 308 15.81 9.03 22.11
C LYS A 308 16.59 7.84 22.63
N GLN A 309 17.23 7.09 21.74
CA GLN A 309 18.10 5.97 22.09
C GLN A 309 19.55 6.38 22.36
N GLY A 310 19.85 7.69 22.32
CA GLY A 310 21.17 8.23 22.62
C GLY A 310 22.19 8.10 21.48
N LEU A 311 21.71 7.86 20.25
CA LEU A 311 22.58 7.80 19.07
C LEU A 311 22.98 9.21 18.63
N THR A 312 24.21 9.31 18.10
CA THR A 312 24.74 10.55 17.49
C THR A 312 24.56 10.52 15.98
N ASP A 313 24.80 11.67 15.31
CA ASP A 313 24.78 11.76 13.84
C ASP A 313 25.78 10.76 13.21
N ALA A 314 26.96 10.61 13.81
CA ALA A 314 27.96 9.64 13.36
C ALA A 314 27.49 8.19 13.49
N ASP A 315 26.69 7.88 14.53
CA ASP A 315 26.07 6.57 14.65
C ASP A 315 25.01 6.34 13.58
N ILE A 316 24.23 7.37 13.27
CA ILE A 316 23.22 7.32 12.19
C ILE A 316 23.92 7.10 10.84
N GLU A 317 24.99 7.81 10.54
CA GLU A 317 25.77 7.61 9.30
C GLU A 317 26.29 6.16 9.20
N ARG A 318 26.84 5.62 10.29
CA ARG A 318 27.32 4.24 10.34
C ARG A 318 26.18 3.24 10.11
N ILE A 319 25.03 3.45 10.76
CA ILE A 319 23.84 2.59 10.59
C ILE A 319 23.35 2.63 9.14
N MET A 320 23.33 3.81 8.49
CA MET A 320 22.93 3.92 7.09
C MET A 320 23.90 3.16 6.16
N GLU A 321 25.18 3.16 6.45
CA GLU A 321 26.13 2.35 5.68
C GLU A 321 25.94 0.83 5.92
N GLU A 322 25.67 0.42 7.16
CA GLU A 322 25.28 -0.95 7.47
C GLU A 322 23.99 -1.35 6.73
N ASN A 323 23.00 -0.45 6.66
CA ASN A 323 21.76 -0.64 5.88
C ASN A 323 22.06 -0.81 4.40
N ARG A 324 22.97 -0.03 3.82
CA ARG A 324 23.38 -0.18 2.42
C ARG A 324 23.96 -1.57 2.14
N VAL A 325 24.82 -2.05 3.02
CA VAL A 325 25.40 -3.40 2.89
C VAL A 325 24.31 -4.46 3.01
N ALA A 326 23.42 -4.32 3.97
CA ALA A 326 22.32 -5.26 4.20
C ALA A 326 21.39 -5.37 2.99
N VAL A 327 20.90 -4.22 2.47
CA VAL A 327 20.01 -4.25 1.30
C VAL A 327 20.68 -4.81 0.06
N ASN A 328 21.95 -4.47 -0.17
CA ASN A 328 22.72 -4.97 -1.32
C ASN A 328 22.94 -6.48 -1.29
N ALA A 329 22.95 -7.10 -0.12
CA ALA A 329 23.03 -8.56 0.00
C ALA A 329 21.77 -9.27 -0.54
N GLU A 330 20.64 -8.57 -0.60
CA GLU A 330 19.37 -9.08 -1.12
C GLU A 330 19.08 -8.67 -2.57
N LEU A 331 19.86 -7.74 -3.13
CA LEU A 331 19.64 -7.19 -4.45
C LEU A 331 20.53 -7.84 -5.51
N PRO A 332 19.98 -8.06 -6.73
CA PRO A 332 20.82 -8.44 -7.87
C PRO A 332 21.93 -7.41 -8.13
N ALA A 333 23.05 -7.84 -8.68
CA ALA A 333 24.22 -6.99 -8.87
C ALA A 333 23.94 -5.71 -9.69
N TYR A 334 23.02 -5.78 -10.66
CA TYR A 334 22.66 -4.64 -11.52
C TYR A 334 21.79 -3.58 -10.83
N SER A 335 21.16 -3.91 -9.68
CA SER A 335 20.29 -3.01 -8.92
C SER A 335 20.86 -2.62 -7.55
N GLN A 336 22.14 -2.91 -7.30
CA GLN A 336 22.79 -2.56 -6.04
C GLN A 336 22.99 -1.06 -5.89
N ILE A 337 22.81 -0.57 -4.66
CA ILE A 337 22.98 0.83 -4.29
C ILE A 337 24.45 1.10 -3.98
N THR A 338 25.03 2.10 -4.64
CA THR A 338 26.44 2.45 -4.45
C THR A 338 26.67 3.33 -3.23
N ARG A 339 25.68 4.15 -2.85
CA ARG A 339 25.74 4.99 -1.66
C ARG A 339 24.36 5.31 -1.11
N ILE A 340 24.29 5.58 0.19
CA ILE A 340 23.17 6.25 0.85
C ILE A 340 23.57 7.72 1.10
N LYS A 341 22.64 8.63 0.85
CA LYS A 341 22.76 10.04 1.23
C LYS A 341 21.67 10.35 2.24
N ILE A 342 22.06 10.77 3.43
CA ILE A 342 21.15 11.21 4.47
C ILE A 342 20.57 12.57 4.08
N TYR A 343 19.25 12.67 4.17
CA TYR A 343 18.50 13.91 3.97
C TYR A 343 18.08 14.46 5.33
N PRO A 344 18.26 15.76 5.60
CA PRO A 344 18.05 16.32 6.94
C PRO A 344 16.56 16.57 7.27
N GLU A 345 15.69 16.58 6.27
CA GLU A 345 14.27 16.94 6.37
C GLU A 345 13.40 15.89 5.68
N GLU A 346 12.11 15.79 6.07
CA GLU A 346 11.13 14.96 5.36
C GLU A 346 11.02 15.37 3.89
N PHE A 347 10.77 14.40 3.01
CA PHE A 347 10.60 14.71 1.59
C PHE A 347 9.30 15.51 1.36
N GLU A 348 9.38 16.55 0.53
CA GLU A 348 8.20 17.27 0.06
C GLU A 348 7.30 16.32 -0.77
N LYS A 349 6.01 16.28 -0.45
CA LYS A 349 5.00 15.42 -1.10
C LYS A 349 4.27 16.14 -2.20
#